data_ceab49210efe7d07f63f443e90bf5831
#
_entry.id   ceab49210efe7d07f63f443e90bf5831
#
_cell.length_a   1.000
_cell.length_b   1.000
_cell.length_c   1.000
_cell.angle_alpha   90.00
_cell.angle_beta   90.00
_cell.angle_gamma   90.00
#
_symmetry.space_group_name_H-M   'P 1'
#
loop_
_entity.id
_entity.type
_entity.pdbx_description
1 polymer ?
#
loop_
_entity_poly.entity_id
_entity_poly.type
_entity_poly.pdbx_seq_one_letter_code
_entity_poly.pdbx_strand_id
1 'polypeptide(L)'
;MNTGAEDATCPVMHGGMTSSKPDNRSNQQWWPNNLNLKILHQHDSKSNPLGPDFDYKGAFEELDYEALKADLHDLMTDSQDWWPADYGHYGPFFIRMTWHAAGTYRTGDGRGGGATGAQRFAPLNSWPDNGNLDKARRLLWPIKKKYGNRISWADLLILTGQIAIESMGGPVMGFGGGRPDIWHPEDDIYWGSEDEWLGDDRYGDTRQDLENPLAAVQMGLIYVNPEGPNSNPDPLLSAQDIRETFARMAMDDEETVALTAGGHTFGKSHGAGPASHVGAEPEGAPLEEQGFGWTSDYKSGIGRDAITSGIEGAWTTNPIQWDNGYFEMLFKYEHSWVLEKSPSGAHQWTPSNQEESDMAPDPEDPSIRVPTMMTTADMAMIRDPEYRKISKHFHDNPEALAEAFSRAWFKLLHRDMGPKTRYLGCLLYTSPSPRDATLSRMPSSA
;
A
#
# COMPACT_ATOMS: atom_id res chain seq x y z
N MET A 1 36.47 22.73 -38.20
CA MET A 1 36.25 23.53 -37.03
C MET A 1 35.11 22.89 -36.27
N ASN A 2 35.49 22.12 -35.25
CA ASN A 2 34.55 21.39 -34.42
C ASN A 2 34.25 22.27 -33.20
N THR A 3 33.01 22.69 -33.04
CA THR A 3 32.55 23.32 -31.80
C THR A 3 31.78 22.26 -31.03
N GLY A 4 32.46 21.68 -30.02
CA GLY A 4 31.81 20.81 -29.06
C GLY A 4 30.81 21.60 -28.21
N ALA A 5 29.60 21.11 -28.11
CA ALA A 5 28.67 21.48 -27.08
C ALA A 5 29.10 20.81 -25.77
N GLU A 6 29.50 21.62 -24.79
CA GLU A 6 29.69 21.13 -23.42
C GLU A 6 28.30 20.85 -22.81
N ASP A 7 28.08 19.60 -22.45
CA ASP A 7 26.95 19.20 -21.64
C ASP A 7 27.04 19.86 -20.27
N ALA A 8 26.12 20.80 -20.01
CA ALA A 8 25.96 21.40 -18.71
C ALA A 8 25.23 20.40 -17.81
N THR A 9 25.97 19.53 -17.14
CA THR A 9 25.46 18.70 -16.04
C THR A 9 25.18 19.58 -14.82
N CYS A 10 23.96 19.54 -14.36
CA CYS A 10 23.53 20.26 -13.16
C CYS A 10 24.31 19.74 -11.92
N PRO A 11 24.95 20.64 -11.12
CA PRO A 11 25.82 20.21 -10.00
C PRO A 11 25.08 19.60 -8.80
N VAL A 12 23.75 19.53 -8.82
CA VAL A 12 22.92 19.11 -7.67
C VAL A 12 22.60 17.61 -7.69
N MET A 13 22.90 16.88 -8.77
CA MET A 13 22.50 15.48 -8.97
C MET A 13 23.53 14.41 -8.54
N HIS A 14 24.55 14.75 -7.77
CA HIS A 14 25.55 13.79 -7.30
C HIS A 14 25.66 13.68 -5.79
N GLY A 15 24.54 13.44 -5.11
CA GLY A 15 24.48 13.03 -3.71
C GLY A 15 24.45 11.51 -3.53
N GLY A 16 25.11 10.74 -4.41
CA GLY A 16 25.23 9.29 -4.25
C GLY A 16 25.98 8.93 -2.99
N MET A 17 25.39 8.13 -2.10
CA MET A 17 26.10 7.48 -1.01
C MET A 17 27.16 6.53 -1.62
N THR A 18 28.35 7.01 -1.81
CA THR A 18 29.46 6.14 -2.16
C THR A 18 29.88 5.33 -0.95
N SER A 19 29.82 4.01 -1.05
CA SER A 19 30.37 3.10 -0.06
C SER A 19 31.80 3.54 0.30
N SER A 20 32.01 3.99 1.54
CA SER A 20 33.29 4.49 2.01
C SER A 20 34.29 3.35 2.16
N LYS A 21 35.30 3.27 1.30
CA LYS A 21 36.54 2.58 1.65
C LYS A 21 37.21 3.35 2.80
N PRO A 22 37.83 2.66 3.77
CA PRO A 22 38.49 3.30 4.90
C PRO A 22 39.84 3.87 4.48
N ASP A 23 39.83 5.05 3.88
CA ASP A 23 41.04 5.84 3.66
C ASP A 23 40.97 7.12 4.50
N ASN A 24 42.13 7.54 5.00
CA ASN A 24 42.33 8.74 5.80
C ASN A 24 41.71 10.00 5.14
N ARG A 25 40.44 10.24 5.42
CA ARG A 25 39.69 11.35 4.85
C ARG A 25 39.70 12.52 5.82
N SER A 26 40.03 13.70 5.33
CA SER A 26 39.89 14.91 6.08
C SER A 26 38.42 15.22 6.38
N ASN A 27 38.14 16.00 7.45
CA ASN A 27 36.76 16.41 7.79
C ASN A 27 36.05 17.11 6.62
N GLN A 28 36.78 17.72 5.71
CA GLN A 28 36.25 18.34 4.49
C GLN A 28 35.69 17.35 3.48
N GLN A 29 36.18 16.09 3.48
CA GLN A 29 35.67 15.01 2.61
C GLN A 29 34.40 14.34 3.19
N TRP A 30 34.15 14.55 4.48
CA TRP A 30 32.96 14.06 5.17
C TRP A 30 31.83 15.08 5.19
N TRP A 31 32.16 16.37 5.13
CA TRP A 31 31.25 17.49 5.19
C TRP A 31 31.25 18.30 3.89
N PRO A 32 30.09 18.65 3.32
CA PRO A 32 28.71 18.24 3.68
C PRO A 32 28.28 16.96 3.02
N ASN A 33 29.12 16.34 2.19
CA ASN A 33 28.72 15.38 1.17
C ASN A 33 28.61 13.90 1.64
N ASN A 34 29.19 13.56 2.79
CA ASN A 34 29.21 12.17 3.28
C ASN A 34 28.65 12.00 4.68
N LEU A 35 28.26 13.06 5.36
CA LEU A 35 27.67 13.01 6.69
C LEU A 35 26.34 13.74 6.67
N ASN A 36 25.26 12.97 6.67
CA ASN A 36 23.92 13.54 6.79
C ASN A 36 23.69 14.02 8.23
N LEU A 37 23.93 15.30 8.50
CA LEU A 37 23.68 15.89 9.83
C LEU A 37 22.20 16.25 10.04
N LYS A 38 21.34 16.15 9.04
CA LYS A 38 19.91 16.41 9.20
C LYS A 38 19.29 15.46 10.20
N ILE A 39 19.78 14.21 10.29
CA ILE A 39 19.31 13.23 11.25
C ILE A 39 19.46 13.69 12.71
N LEU A 40 20.39 14.58 13.02
CA LEU A 40 20.57 15.14 14.36
C LEU A 40 19.41 16.07 14.77
N HIS A 41 18.66 16.55 13.79
CA HIS A 41 17.49 17.39 13.98
C HIS A 41 16.18 16.64 13.74
N GLN A 42 16.26 15.40 13.28
CA GLN A 42 15.10 14.55 13.06
C GLN A 42 14.40 14.34 14.42
N HIS A 43 13.09 14.57 14.45
CA HIS A 43 12.29 14.53 15.67
C HIS A 43 12.67 15.58 16.77
N ASP A 44 13.39 16.63 16.42
CA ASP A 44 13.60 17.77 17.33
C ASP A 44 12.23 18.36 17.74
N SER A 45 12.09 18.68 19.01
CA SER A 45 10.88 19.33 19.56
C SER A 45 10.50 20.63 18.83
N LYS A 46 11.46 21.30 18.20
CA LYS A 46 11.21 22.51 17.40
C LYS A 46 10.55 22.22 16.05
N SER A 47 10.71 21.01 15.53
CA SER A 47 10.02 20.58 14.29
C SER A 47 8.58 20.14 14.54
N ASN A 48 8.21 19.88 15.81
CA ASN A 48 6.86 19.49 16.19
C ASN A 48 5.95 20.73 16.34
N PRO A 49 4.99 20.95 15.44
CA PRO A 49 4.10 22.11 15.50
C PRO A 49 3.14 22.10 16.68
N LEU A 50 3.00 20.96 17.38
CA LEU A 50 2.14 20.82 18.56
C LEU A 50 2.83 21.27 19.85
N GLY A 51 4.15 21.50 19.79
CA GLY A 51 4.96 21.91 20.93
C GLY A 51 5.36 20.76 21.86
N PRO A 52 6.29 21.04 22.81
CA PRO A 52 6.88 19.99 23.65
C PRO A 52 5.93 19.44 24.73
N ASP A 53 4.89 20.17 25.07
CA ASP A 53 3.95 19.79 26.13
C ASP A 53 2.74 18.99 25.61
N PHE A 54 2.67 18.75 24.30
CA PHE A 54 1.56 18.00 23.70
C PHE A 54 1.64 16.51 24.06
N ASP A 55 0.61 16.01 24.76
CA ASP A 55 0.44 14.61 25.07
C ASP A 55 -0.62 13.98 24.15
N TYR A 56 -0.16 13.18 23.17
CA TYR A 56 -1.07 12.51 22.24
C TYR A 56 -1.95 11.48 22.96
N LYS A 57 -1.45 10.82 23.98
CA LYS A 57 -2.24 9.85 24.75
C LYS A 57 -3.44 10.53 25.40
N GLY A 58 -3.21 11.63 26.11
CA GLY A 58 -4.28 12.42 26.72
C GLY A 58 -5.27 12.94 25.68
N ALA A 59 -4.78 13.44 24.54
CA ALA A 59 -5.65 13.91 23.47
C ALA A 59 -6.49 12.78 22.84
N PHE A 60 -5.94 11.58 22.67
CA PHE A 60 -6.66 10.42 22.17
C PHE A 60 -7.72 9.90 23.15
N GLU A 61 -7.49 9.99 24.47
CA GLU A 61 -8.46 9.61 25.49
C GLU A 61 -9.72 10.53 25.49
N GLU A 62 -9.61 11.73 24.92
CA GLU A 62 -10.74 12.65 24.71
C GLU A 62 -11.48 12.43 23.39
N LEU A 63 -11.03 11.46 22.57
CA LEU A 63 -11.64 11.17 21.27
C LEU A 63 -12.99 10.47 21.45
N ASP A 64 -14.03 11.03 20.85
CA ASP A 64 -15.28 10.29 20.62
C ASP A 64 -15.08 9.32 19.45
N TYR A 65 -14.64 8.09 19.79
CA TYR A 65 -14.31 7.06 18.82
C TYR A 65 -15.51 6.61 17.99
N GLU A 66 -16.69 6.47 18.62
CA GLU A 66 -17.89 6.03 17.91
C GLU A 66 -18.38 7.09 16.92
N ALA A 67 -18.28 8.37 17.28
CA ALA A 67 -18.57 9.45 16.35
C ALA A 67 -17.57 9.50 15.19
N LEU A 68 -16.27 9.29 15.46
CA LEU A 68 -15.26 9.19 14.40
C LEU A 68 -15.51 8.01 13.47
N LYS A 69 -15.85 6.84 14.04
CA LYS A 69 -16.19 5.64 13.27
C LYS A 69 -17.41 5.88 12.37
N ALA A 70 -18.45 6.54 12.89
CA ALA A 70 -19.63 6.89 12.11
C ALA A 70 -19.29 7.86 10.95
N ASP A 71 -18.53 8.92 11.21
CA ASP A 71 -18.10 9.86 10.16
C ASP A 71 -17.26 9.18 9.08
N LEU A 72 -16.37 8.25 9.46
CA LEU A 72 -15.57 7.47 8.49
C LEU A 72 -16.46 6.55 7.65
N HIS A 73 -17.47 5.94 8.29
CA HIS A 73 -18.43 5.08 7.59
C HIS A 73 -19.25 5.90 6.58
N ASP A 74 -19.73 7.07 6.97
CA ASP A 74 -20.47 7.97 6.07
C ASP A 74 -19.61 8.42 4.88
N LEU A 75 -18.32 8.71 5.12
CA LEU A 75 -17.38 9.08 4.06
C LEU A 75 -17.23 7.99 2.99
N MET A 76 -17.39 6.71 3.34
CA MET A 76 -17.18 5.62 2.37
C MET A 76 -18.08 5.74 1.14
N THR A 77 -19.27 6.33 1.28
CA THR A 77 -20.25 6.48 0.19
C THR A 77 -20.52 7.93 -0.21
N ASP A 78 -19.83 8.89 0.40
CA ASP A 78 -19.92 10.31 0.05
C ASP A 78 -18.99 10.67 -1.11
N SER A 79 -19.36 10.21 -2.32
CA SER A 79 -18.56 10.37 -3.53
C SER A 79 -18.42 11.85 -3.92
N GLN A 80 -17.19 12.29 -4.16
CA GLN A 80 -16.85 13.68 -4.48
C GLN A 80 -16.62 13.86 -5.98
N ASP A 81 -17.18 14.91 -6.58
CA ASP A 81 -17.05 15.19 -8.01
C ASP A 81 -15.58 15.34 -8.48
N TRP A 82 -14.72 15.86 -7.61
CA TRP A 82 -13.31 16.08 -7.92
C TRP A 82 -12.47 14.79 -7.90
N TRP A 83 -12.94 13.73 -7.25
CA TRP A 83 -12.37 12.39 -7.20
C TRP A 83 -13.48 11.38 -6.91
N PRO A 84 -14.24 10.96 -7.92
CA PRO A 84 -15.39 10.07 -7.74
C PRO A 84 -14.98 8.69 -7.24
N ALA A 85 -15.83 8.10 -6.40
CA ALA A 85 -15.63 6.77 -5.87
C ALA A 85 -16.00 5.71 -6.93
N ASP A 86 -15.09 4.75 -7.17
CA ASP A 86 -15.40 3.58 -7.97
C ASP A 86 -16.56 2.81 -7.33
N TYR A 87 -17.52 2.40 -8.14
CA TYR A 87 -18.72 1.68 -7.67
C TYR A 87 -19.51 2.45 -6.58
N GLY A 88 -19.29 3.75 -6.45
CA GLY A 88 -19.91 4.60 -5.42
C GLY A 88 -19.37 4.37 -4.00
N HIS A 89 -18.20 3.74 -3.84
CA HIS A 89 -17.66 3.40 -2.52
C HIS A 89 -16.14 3.58 -2.44
N TYR A 90 -15.67 4.45 -1.54
CA TYR A 90 -14.23 4.70 -1.34
C TYR A 90 -13.49 3.58 -0.59
N GLY A 91 -14.19 2.60 -0.04
CA GLY A 91 -13.57 1.55 0.79
C GLY A 91 -12.35 0.91 0.16
N PRO A 92 -12.40 0.43 -1.10
CA PRO A 92 -11.23 -0.17 -1.75
C PRO A 92 -10.03 0.78 -1.84
N PHE A 93 -10.28 2.05 -2.14
CA PHE A 93 -9.25 3.09 -2.19
C PHE A 93 -8.60 3.34 -0.83
N PHE A 94 -9.39 3.35 0.24
CA PHE A 94 -8.88 3.48 1.59
C PHE A 94 -8.19 2.22 2.12
N ILE A 95 -8.63 1.02 1.74
CA ILE A 95 -7.91 -0.23 2.02
C ILE A 95 -6.51 -0.16 1.41
N ARG A 96 -6.40 0.24 0.13
CA ARG A 96 -5.10 0.43 -0.52
C ARG A 96 -4.24 1.47 0.21
N MET A 97 -4.80 2.62 0.58
CA MET A 97 -4.06 3.64 1.35
C MET A 97 -3.51 3.07 2.66
N THR A 98 -4.31 2.34 3.40
CA THR A 98 -3.92 1.75 4.68
C THR A 98 -2.89 0.64 4.50
N TRP A 99 -3.09 -0.24 3.51
CA TRP A 99 -2.11 -1.26 3.14
C TRP A 99 -0.76 -0.61 2.83
N HIS A 100 -0.73 0.45 2.02
CA HIS A 100 0.49 1.14 1.63
C HIS A 100 1.10 1.97 2.76
N ALA A 101 0.34 2.37 3.77
CA ALA A 101 0.90 2.96 4.98
C ALA A 101 1.58 1.92 5.88
N ALA A 102 0.98 0.75 6.06
CA ALA A 102 1.48 -0.31 6.94
C ALA A 102 2.47 -1.26 6.26
N GLY A 103 2.36 -1.47 4.95
CA GLY A 103 3.11 -2.47 4.20
C GLY A 103 4.59 -2.15 4.00
N THR A 104 5.04 -0.95 4.34
CA THR A 104 6.45 -0.57 4.26
C THR A 104 7.31 -1.12 5.41
N TYR A 105 6.70 -1.74 6.43
CA TYR A 105 7.43 -2.33 7.55
C TYR A 105 8.38 -3.44 7.09
N ARG A 106 9.57 -3.46 7.70
CA ARG A 106 10.59 -4.45 7.41
C ARG A 106 11.30 -4.97 8.67
N THR A 107 11.53 -6.26 8.71
CA THR A 107 12.13 -6.94 9.87
C THR A 107 13.63 -6.70 10.01
N GLY A 108 14.32 -6.34 8.93
CA GLY A 108 15.78 -6.17 8.91
C GLY A 108 16.30 -5.10 9.87
N ASP A 109 15.57 -4.02 10.02
CA ASP A 109 15.90 -2.91 10.94
C ASP A 109 14.69 -2.42 11.77
N GLY A 110 13.50 -3.01 11.56
CA GLY A 110 12.28 -2.61 12.26
C GLY A 110 11.72 -1.25 11.83
N ARG A 111 12.16 -0.72 10.67
CA ARG A 111 11.70 0.58 10.15
C ARG A 111 10.53 0.39 9.18
N GLY A 112 9.95 1.50 8.76
CA GLY A 112 8.72 1.50 7.96
C GLY A 112 7.47 1.26 8.79
N GLY A 113 6.35 0.95 8.12
CA GLY A 113 5.06 0.72 8.75
C GLY A 113 4.22 1.97 8.94
N GLY A 114 3.06 1.79 9.58
CA GLY A 114 2.06 2.85 9.76
C GLY A 114 2.23 3.69 11.02
N ALA A 115 3.19 3.35 11.90
CA ALA A 115 3.28 3.91 13.26
C ALA A 115 3.55 5.42 13.33
N THR A 116 4.02 6.05 12.26
CA THR A 116 4.41 7.47 12.24
C THR A 116 3.62 8.32 11.25
N GLY A 117 2.81 7.69 10.39
CA GLY A 117 2.11 8.36 9.30
C GLY A 117 3.06 8.88 8.21
N ALA A 118 4.19 8.22 8.01
CA ALA A 118 5.26 8.61 7.09
C ALA A 118 4.81 8.66 5.61
N GLN A 119 3.73 7.98 5.23
CA GLN A 119 3.17 8.06 3.87
C GLN A 119 2.85 9.50 3.41
N ARG A 120 2.74 10.45 4.33
CA ARG A 120 2.52 11.88 4.02
C ARG A 120 3.76 12.58 3.46
N PHE A 121 4.94 12.00 3.61
CA PHE A 121 6.23 12.63 3.37
C PHE A 121 7.05 11.86 2.33
N ALA A 122 8.03 12.58 1.78
CA ALA A 122 9.06 11.99 0.95
C ALA A 122 9.83 10.85 1.66
N PRO A 123 10.26 9.84 0.95
CA PRO A 123 10.00 9.59 -0.47
C PRO A 123 8.66 8.87 -0.71
N LEU A 124 8.02 8.36 0.35
CA LEU A 124 6.86 7.48 0.29
C LEU A 124 5.66 8.09 -0.45
N ASN A 125 5.39 9.39 -0.21
CA ASN A 125 4.28 10.08 -0.86
C ASN A 125 4.43 10.17 -2.38
N SER A 126 5.63 9.99 -2.90
CA SER A 126 5.97 10.13 -4.33
C SER A 126 6.40 8.81 -4.99
N TRP A 127 6.30 7.70 -4.28
CA TRP A 127 6.53 6.39 -4.89
C TRP A 127 5.46 6.06 -5.95
N PRO A 128 5.83 5.45 -7.08
CA PRO A 128 4.87 5.06 -8.11
C PRO A 128 3.72 4.21 -7.58
N ASP A 129 4.03 3.29 -6.65
CA ASP A 129 3.04 2.43 -6.02
C ASP A 129 2.03 3.19 -5.14
N ASN A 130 2.37 4.41 -4.73
CA ASN A 130 1.49 5.33 -4.01
C ASN A 130 0.73 6.30 -4.93
N GLY A 131 0.71 6.03 -6.22
CA GLY A 131 -0.02 6.83 -7.20
C GLY A 131 -1.46 7.11 -6.77
N ASN A 132 -1.85 8.39 -6.81
CA ASN A 132 -3.17 8.90 -6.42
C ASN A 132 -3.55 8.79 -4.93
N LEU A 133 -2.70 8.26 -4.03
CA LEU A 133 -3.01 8.23 -2.59
C LEU A 133 -2.97 9.61 -1.90
N ASP A 134 -2.39 10.61 -2.53
CA ASP A 134 -2.55 12.02 -2.16
C ASP A 134 -4.04 12.42 -2.12
N LYS A 135 -4.86 11.94 -3.07
CA LYS A 135 -6.31 12.15 -3.10
C LYS A 135 -7.01 11.43 -1.95
N ALA A 136 -6.60 10.20 -1.61
CA ALA A 136 -7.14 9.48 -0.46
C ALA A 136 -6.93 10.26 0.84
N ARG A 137 -5.71 10.77 1.06
CA ARG A 137 -5.41 11.62 2.22
C ARG A 137 -6.23 12.92 2.21
N ARG A 138 -6.48 13.49 1.03
CA ARG A 138 -7.31 14.69 0.92
C ARG A 138 -8.77 14.43 1.25
N LEU A 139 -9.32 13.28 0.85
CA LEU A 139 -10.69 12.89 1.23
C LEU A 139 -10.86 12.79 2.75
N LEU A 140 -9.81 12.43 3.48
CA LEU A 140 -9.82 12.39 4.96
C LEU A 140 -9.70 13.75 5.63
N TRP A 141 -9.33 14.81 4.91
CA TRP A 141 -9.07 16.12 5.52
C TRP A 141 -10.25 16.70 6.31
N PRO A 142 -11.51 16.63 5.85
CA PRO A 142 -12.64 17.12 6.63
C PRO A 142 -12.76 16.42 8.00
N ILE A 143 -12.53 15.10 8.05
CA ILE A 143 -12.53 14.32 9.29
C ILE A 143 -11.36 14.73 10.17
N LYS A 144 -10.14 14.77 9.64
CA LYS A 144 -8.96 15.22 10.37
C LYS A 144 -9.16 16.62 10.96
N LYS A 145 -9.77 17.52 10.21
CA LYS A 145 -10.10 18.89 10.66
C LYS A 145 -11.12 18.88 11.80
N LYS A 146 -12.15 18.02 11.74
CA LYS A 146 -13.19 17.92 12.76
C LYS A 146 -12.64 17.41 14.10
N TYR A 147 -11.81 16.37 14.05
CA TYR A 147 -11.28 15.75 15.28
C TYR A 147 -9.94 16.37 15.75
N GLY A 148 -9.26 17.11 14.90
CA GLY A 148 -8.03 17.83 15.23
C GLY A 148 -6.92 16.91 15.73
N ASN A 149 -6.29 17.28 16.84
CA ASN A 149 -5.16 16.55 17.40
C ASN A 149 -5.57 15.36 18.29
N ARG A 150 -6.86 15.12 18.48
CA ARG A 150 -7.38 13.94 19.19
C ARG A 150 -7.17 12.63 18.41
N ILE A 151 -6.96 12.73 17.10
CA ILE A 151 -6.51 11.62 16.26
C ILE A 151 -5.30 12.05 15.43
N SER A 152 -4.19 11.32 15.48
CA SER A 152 -3.05 11.53 14.61
C SER A 152 -3.39 11.18 13.15
N TRP A 153 -2.61 11.66 12.18
CA TRP A 153 -2.69 11.14 10.83
C TRP A 153 -2.34 9.67 10.76
N ALA A 154 -1.33 9.23 11.53
CA ALA A 154 -0.92 7.84 11.58
C ALA A 154 -2.08 6.93 11.99
N ASP A 155 -2.76 7.23 13.09
CA ASP A 155 -3.92 6.45 13.54
C ASP A 155 -5.12 6.59 12.58
N LEU A 156 -5.36 7.76 12.00
CA LEU A 156 -6.45 7.98 11.06
C LEU A 156 -6.29 7.16 9.78
N LEU A 157 -5.07 7.13 9.19
CA LEU A 157 -4.78 6.34 8.00
C LEU A 157 -5.03 4.85 8.23
N ILE A 158 -4.65 4.34 9.41
CA ILE A 158 -4.82 2.93 9.76
C ILE A 158 -6.28 2.60 10.10
N LEU A 159 -6.95 3.43 10.89
CA LEU A 159 -8.35 3.23 11.25
C LEU A 159 -9.26 3.26 10.01
N THR A 160 -8.98 4.12 9.06
CA THR A 160 -9.81 4.27 7.85
C THR A 160 -9.90 2.97 7.05
N GLY A 161 -8.79 2.24 6.88
CA GLY A 161 -8.82 0.94 6.19
C GLY A 161 -9.58 -0.14 6.96
N GLN A 162 -9.53 -0.09 8.30
CA GLN A 162 -10.32 -0.95 9.17
C GLN A 162 -11.83 -0.72 8.93
N ILE A 163 -12.27 0.54 8.99
CA ILE A 163 -13.67 0.90 8.78
C ILE A 163 -14.12 0.64 7.34
N ALA A 164 -13.21 0.79 6.37
CA ALA A 164 -13.49 0.44 4.98
C ALA A 164 -13.86 -1.04 4.81
N ILE A 165 -13.08 -1.95 5.42
CA ILE A 165 -13.38 -3.38 5.39
C ILE A 165 -14.73 -3.66 6.08
N GLU A 166 -14.96 -3.11 7.28
CA GLU A 166 -16.23 -3.27 8.01
C GLU A 166 -17.43 -2.80 7.18
N SER A 167 -17.32 -1.64 6.51
CA SER A 167 -18.41 -1.05 5.73
C SER A 167 -18.83 -1.90 4.52
N MET A 168 -17.94 -2.76 4.04
CA MET A 168 -18.18 -3.70 2.96
C MET A 168 -18.43 -5.13 3.45
N GLY A 169 -18.71 -5.30 4.76
CA GLY A 169 -19.04 -6.60 5.37
C GLY A 169 -17.86 -7.51 5.64
N GLY A 170 -16.63 -7.02 5.53
CA GLY A 170 -15.43 -7.80 5.75
C GLY A 170 -15.10 -8.01 7.23
N PRO A 171 -14.34 -9.09 7.55
CA PRO A 171 -13.99 -9.43 8.91
C PRO A 171 -12.81 -8.60 9.41
N VAL A 172 -12.90 -8.12 10.64
CA VAL A 172 -11.84 -7.36 11.31
C VAL A 172 -11.74 -7.75 12.78
N MET A 173 -10.54 -7.63 13.35
CA MET A 173 -10.29 -7.95 14.76
C MET A 173 -10.39 -6.74 15.70
N GLY A 174 -10.43 -5.54 15.15
CA GLY A 174 -10.47 -4.31 15.93
C GLY A 174 -9.27 -3.39 15.69
N PHE A 175 -9.17 -2.33 16.49
CA PHE A 175 -8.19 -1.26 16.34
C PHE A 175 -7.53 -0.91 17.67
N GLY A 176 -6.22 -0.74 17.64
CA GLY A 176 -5.45 -0.12 18.72
C GLY A 176 -4.81 1.17 18.21
N GLY A 177 -5.13 2.29 18.85
CA GLY A 177 -4.53 3.59 18.58
C GLY A 177 -3.22 3.79 19.32
N GLY A 178 -2.65 5.00 19.20
CA GLY A 178 -1.44 5.38 19.92
C GLY A 178 -0.22 5.64 19.03
N ARG A 179 -0.43 5.81 17.73
CA ARG A 179 0.63 6.17 16.76
C ARG A 179 0.79 7.68 16.73
N PRO A 180 1.87 8.24 17.25
CA PRO A 180 2.12 9.68 17.15
C PRO A 180 2.54 10.03 15.71
N ASP A 181 2.24 11.26 15.30
CA ASP A 181 2.69 11.79 14.00
C ASP A 181 4.14 12.23 14.04
N ILE A 182 4.86 11.97 12.94
CA ILE A 182 6.05 12.73 12.59
C ILE A 182 5.66 13.98 11.77
N TRP A 183 6.56 14.96 11.70
CA TRP A 183 6.29 16.27 11.09
C TRP A 183 7.28 16.64 9.98
N HIS A 184 8.13 15.73 9.60
CA HIS A 184 9.05 15.83 8.46
C HIS A 184 9.47 14.44 7.99
N PRO A 185 10.07 14.29 6.80
CA PRO A 185 10.60 13.02 6.32
C PRO A 185 11.60 12.39 7.28
N GLU A 186 11.65 11.06 7.31
CA GLU A 186 12.64 10.27 8.06
C GLU A 186 13.86 10.04 7.15
N ASP A 187 14.78 11.01 7.12
CA ASP A 187 15.94 11.02 6.22
C ASP A 187 16.97 9.90 6.53
N ASP A 188 16.85 9.23 7.68
CA ASP A 188 17.73 8.15 8.10
C ASP A 188 17.28 6.76 7.63
N ILE A 189 16.08 6.63 7.09
CA ILE A 189 15.61 5.35 6.56
C ILE A 189 16.17 5.13 5.15
N TYR A 190 16.91 4.03 5.00
CA TYR A 190 17.38 3.60 3.69
C TYR A 190 16.29 2.81 2.95
N TRP A 191 15.88 3.32 1.79
CA TRP A 191 14.88 2.70 0.94
C TRP A 191 15.46 2.12 -0.37
N GLY A 192 16.78 2.10 -0.49
CA GLY A 192 17.51 1.76 -1.69
C GLY A 192 18.05 2.97 -2.43
N SER A 193 18.67 2.74 -3.58
CA SER A 193 19.16 3.81 -4.45
C SER A 193 18.00 4.55 -5.09
N GLU A 194 18.00 5.87 -5.03
CA GLU A 194 16.96 6.71 -5.61
C GLU A 194 16.85 6.53 -7.13
N ASP A 195 17.97 6.29 -7.78
CA ASP A 195 18.04 6.04 -9.23
C ASP A 195 17.33 4.73 -9.64
N GLU A 196 17.13 3.81 -8.68
CA GLU A 196 16.51 2.51 -8.91
C GLU A 196 15.01 2.50 -8.60
N TRP A 197 14.46 3.54 -7.99
CA TRP A 197 13.07 3.58 -7.58
C TRP A 197 12.08 3.43 -8.72
N LEU A 198 12.41 3.96 -9.88
CA LEU A 198 11.55 4.00 -11.04
C LEU A 198 11.87 2.92 -12.07
N GLY A 199 12.94 2.14 -11.88
CA GLY A 199 13.41 1.12 -12.81
C GLY A 199 13.35 -0.29 -12.24
N ASP A 200 13.12 -1.25 -13.12
CA ASP A 200 13.25 -2.69 -12.81
C ASP A 200 14.71 -3.18 -12.84
N ASP A 201 15.67 -2.27 -12.78
CA ASP A 201 17.10 -2.56 -13.04
C ASP A 201 17.77 -3.40 -11.96
N ARG A 202 17.05 -3.67 -10.86
CA ARG A 202 17.55 -4.42 -9.71
C ARG A 202 18.00 -5.84 -10.04
N TYR A 203 17.36 -6.48 -10.96
CA TYR A 203 17.59 -7.87 -11.27
C TYR A 203 18.38 -8.11 -12.56
N GLY A 204 18.98 -7.22 -13.22
CA GLY A 204 19.78 -7.48 -14.42
C GLY A 204 19.44 -8.78 -15.16
N ASP A 205 20.43 -9.47 -15.75
CA ASP A 205 20.23 -10.77 -16.39
C ASP A 205 20.11 -11.96 -15.40
N THR A 206 20.40 -11.73 -14.11
CA THR A 206 20.34 -12.77 -13.07
C THR A 206 19.74 -12.20 -11.79
N ARG A 207 18.83 -12.99 -11.18
CA ARG A 207 18.28 -12.66 -9.86
C ARG A 207 19.40 -12.50 -8.84
N GLN A 208 19.41 -11.39 -8.13
CA GLN A 208 20.31 -11.13 -7.01
C GLN A 208 19.52 -11.19 -5.69
N ASP A 209 20.21 -11.53 -4.60
CA ASP A 209 19.63 -11.47 -3.27
C ASP A 209 19.23 -10.04 -2.94
N LEU A 210 18.08 -9.91 -2.30
CA LEU A 210 17.61 -8.63 -1.82
C LEU A 210 18.54 -8.11 -0.72
N GLU A 211 19.03 -6.92 -0.93
CA GLU A 211 19.91 -6.23 0.01
C GLU A 211 19.20 -5.97 1.36
N ASN A 212 19.93 -6.17 2.46
CA ASN A 212 19.43 -5.77 3.78
C ASN A 212 19.56 -4.25 3.97
N PRO A 213 18.58 -3.58 4.60
CA PRO A 213 17.41 -4.12 5.30
C PRO A 213 16.12 -4.14 4.47
N LEU A 214 16.18 -3.97 3.16
CA LEU A 214 15.01 -3.82 2.28
C LEU A 214 14.04 -5.02 2.37
N ALA A 215 12.75 -4.76 2.26
CA ALA A 215 11.70 -5.78 2.16
C ALA A 215 11.10 -5.84 0.76
N ALA A 216 10.80 -4.70 0.13
CA ALA A 216 10.29 -4.69 -1.24
C ALA A 216 11.38 -5.12 -2.23
N VAL A 217 11.03 -6.06 -3.10
CA VAL A 217 11.96 -6.61 -4.11
C VAL A 217 12.20 -5.65 -5.28
N GLN A 218 11.30 -4.71 -5.49
CA GLN A 218 11.45 -3.62 -6.46
C GLN A 218 11.32 -2.28 -5.74
N MET A 219 12.26 -1.37 -6.04
CA MET A 219 12.26 -0.06 -5.42
C MET A 219 11.05 0.77 -5.86
N GLY A 220 10.53 1.56 -4.93
CA GLY A 220 9.32 2.36 -5.17
C GLY A 220 8.01 1.57 -5.14
N LEU A 221 8.06 0.25 -4.93
CA LEU A 221 6.92 -0.59 -4.64
C LEU A 221 6.82 -0.89 -3.14
N ILE A 222 5.59 -1.12 -2.67
CA ILE A 222 5.35 -1.51 -1.28
C ILE A 222 5.62 -3.01 -1.09
N TYR A 223 5.44 -3.80 -2.15
CA TYR A 223 5.53 -5.26 -2.12
C TYR A 223 6.23 -5.81 -3.38
N VAL A 224 5.51 -6.20 -4.42
CA VAL A 224 6.07 -6.79 -5.66
C VAL A 224 5.49 -6.13 -6.90
N ASN A 225 6.18 -6.27 -8.03
CA ASN A 225 5.65 -5.85 -9.31
C ASN A 225 4.45 -6.76 -9.69
N PRO A 226 3.24 -6.22 -9.86
CA PRO A 226 2.06 -7.00 -10.19
C PRO A 226 2.13 -7.65 -11.57
N GLU A 227 2.96 -7.14 -12.47
CA GLU A 227 3.22 -7.73 -13.78
C GLU A 227 4.20 -8.92 -13.74
N GLY A 228 4.85 -9.16 -12.58
CA GLY A 228 5.95 -10.11 -12.38
C GLY A 228 7.31 -9.42 -12.34
N PRO A 229 8.38 -10.11 -11.92
CA PRO A 229 9.73 -9.55 -11.80
C PRO A 229 10.21 -8.94 -13.13
N ASN A 230 10.65 -7.69 -13.11
CA ASN A 230 11.05 -6.92 -14.28
C ASN A 230 9.96 -6.89 -15.37
N SER A 231 8.69 -6.82 -14.97
CA SER A 231 7.52 -6.92 -15.85
C SER A 231 7.49 -8.20 -16.70
N ASN A 232 8.20 -9.25 -16.28
CA ASN A 232 8.11 -10.58 -16.87
C ASN A 232 6.90 -11.32 -16.29
N PRO A 233 5.88 -11.66 -17.11
CA PRO A 233 4.63 -12.21 -16.61
C PRO A 233 4.71 -13.70 -16.29
N ASP A 234 5.71 -14.10 -15.50
CA ASP A 234 5.90 -15.45 -15.00
C ASP A 234 5.39 -15.59 -13.57
N PRO A 235 4.27 -16.31 -13.32
CA PRO A 235 3.71 -16.47 -11.99
C PRO A 235 4.63 -17.19 -10.99
N LEU A 236 5.52 -18.08 -11.43
CA LEU A 236 6.43 -18.78 -10.53
C LEU A 236 7.59 -17.90 -10.08
N LEU A 237 8.09 -17.03 -10.96
CA LEU A 237 9.06 -16.02 -10.57
C LEU A 237 8.43 -14.99 -9.64
N SER A 238 7.18 -14.58 -9.92
CA SER A 238 6.41 -13.70 -9.04
C SER A 238 6.21 -14.32 -7.65
N ALA A 239 5.93 -15.63 -7.56
CA ALA A 239 5.79 -16.33 -6.29
C ALA A 239 7.08 -16.27 -5.43
N GLN A 240 8.25 -16.31 -6.06
CA GLN A 240 9.54 -16.17 -5.35
C GLN A 240 9.67 -14.77 -4.74
N ASP A 241 9.37 -13.73 -5.50
CA ASP A 241 9.44 -12.35 -5.03
C ASP A 241 8.42 -12.07 -3.93
N ILE A 242 7.18 -12.57 -4.10
CA ILE A 242 6.13 -12.45 -3.09
C ILE A 242 6.60 -13.07 -1.77
N ARG A 243 7.13 -14.29 -1.81
CA ARG A 243 7.57 -15.00 -0.60
C ARG A 243 8.73 -14.28 0.10
N GLU A 244 9.72 -13.80 -0.67
CA GLU A 244 10.83 -13.04 -0.13
C GLU A 244 10.36 -11.74 0.53
N THR A 245 9.54 -10.95 -0.16
CA THR A 245 9.03 -9.68 0.32
C THR A 245 8.19 -9.85 1.59
N PHE A 246 7.20 -10.74 1.55
CA PHE A 246 6.30 -10.94 2.68
C PHE A 246 7.00 -11.53 3.90
N ALA A 247 7.96 -12.44 3.72
CA ALA A 247 8.79 -12.95 4.82
C ALA A 247 9.59 -11.81 5.49
N ARG A 248 10.14 -10.89 4.70
CA ARG A 248 10.83 -9.69 5.23
C ARG A 248 9.89 -8.67 5.86
N MET A 249 8.61 -8.76 5.57
CA MET A 249 7.53 -7.99 6.20
C MET A 249 6.91 -8.74 7.40
N ALA A 250 7.54 -9.82 7.87
CA ALA A 250 7.07 -10.69 8.96
C ALA A 250 5.78 -11.46 8.67
N MET A 251 5.46 -11.75 7.40
CA MET A 251 4.30 -12.54 7.00
C MET A 251 4.73 -13.91 6.48
N ASP A 252 4.01 -14.95 6.87
CA ASP A 252 4.17 -16.28 6.31
C ASP A 252 3.30 -16.50 5.06
N ASP A 253 3.37 -17.71 4.46
CA ASP A 253 2.64 -18.01 3.23
C ASP A 253 1.12 -18.00 3.43
N GLU A 254 0.61 -18.41 4.59
CA GLU A 254 -0.83 -18.39 4.89
C GLU A 254 -1.34 -16.95 5.04
N GLU A 255 -0.62 -16.12 5.80
CA GLU A 255 -0.91 -14.70 5.96
C GLU A 255 -0.82 -13.95 4.62
N THR A 256 0.15 -14.30 3.78
CA THR A 256 0.34 -13.74 2.44
C THR A 256 -0.85 -14.01 1.53
N VAL A 257 -1.26 -15.27 1.43
CA VAL A 257 -2.42 -15.67 0.61
C VAL A 257 -3.71 -15.04 1.15
N ALA A 258 -3.89 -15.02 2.48
CA ALA A 258 -5.07 -14.42 3.11
C ALA A 258 -5.15 -12.91 2.84
N LEU A 259 -4.03 -12.17 2.98
CA LEU A 259 -3.97 -10.74 2.70
C LEU A 259 -4.20 -10.41 1.23
N THR A 260 -3.63 -11.20 0.32
CA THR A 260 -3.83 -11.02 -1.12
C THR A 260 -5.28 -11.23 -1.49
N ALA A 261 -5.86 -12.37 -1.10
CA ALA A 261 -7.25 -12.69 -1.42
C ALA A 261 -8.25 -11.73 -0.79
N GLY A 262 -8.07 -11.42 0.51
CA GLY A 262 -8.96 -10.52 1.22
C GLY A 262 -8.86 -9.07 0.75
N GLY A 263 -7.66 -8.62 0.31
CA GLY A 263 -7.46 -7.31 -0.30
C GLY A 263 -8.06 -7.22 -1.70
N HIS A 264 -7.73 -8.20 -2.55
CA HIS A 264 -8.19 -8.25 -3.95
C HIS A 264 -9.65 -8.71 -4.12
N THR A 265 -10.34 -9.06 -3.03
CA THR A 265 -11.80 -9.16 -3.06
C THR A 265 -12.46 -7.81 -3.35
N PHE A 266 -11.77 -6.71 -3.06
CA PHE A 266 -12.28 -5.34 -3.17
C PHE A 266 -11.66 -4.54 -4.30
N GLY A 267 -12.49 -3.70 -4.94
CA GLY A 267 -12.06 -2.65 -5.84
C GLY A 267 -11.60 -3.09 -7.21
N LYS A 268 -10.84 -2.21 -7.82
CA LYS A 268 -10.24 -2.38 -9.15
C LYS A 268 -8.86 -1.73 -9.23
N SER A 269 -8.07 -2.17 -10.18
CA SER A 269 -6.88 -1.44 -10.67
C SER A 269 -7.27 -0.45 -11.77
N HIS A 270 -6.43 0.58 -11.95
CA HIS A 270 -6.65 1.67 -12.91
C HIS A 270 -5.52 1.74 -13.94
N GLY A 271 -5.87 1.53 -15.17
CA GLY A 271 -4.98 1.56 -16.33
C GLY A 271 -5.74 1.95 -17.60
N ALA A 272 -6.64 2.94 -17.47
CA ALA A 272 -7.57 3.33 -18.53
C ALA A 272 -6.91 3.84 -19.82
N GLY A 273 -5.65 4.25 -19.75
CA GLY A 273 -4.90 4.77 -20.89
C GLY A 273 -3.39 4.77 -20.66
N PRO A 274 -2.60 5.23 -21.66
CA PRO A 274 -1.14 5.24 -21.57
C PRO A 274 -0.60 6.04 -20.38
N ALA A 275 0.40 5.50 -19.68
CA ALA A 275 1.04 6.15 -18.54
C ALA A 275 1.66 7.53 -18.87
N SER A 276 1.96 7.80 -20.15
CA SER A 276 2.46 9.10 -20.62
C SER A 276 1.50 10.27 -20.39
N HIS A 277 0.24 9.99 -20.07
CA HIS A 277 -0.75 11.01 -19.70
C HIS A 277 -0.71 11.40 -18.23
N VAL A 278 0.05 10.66 -17.40
CA VAL A 278 0.17 10.93 -15.97
C VAL A 278 1.29 11.94 -15.72
N GLY A 279 0.97 13.00 -15.00
CA GLY A 279 1.91 14.04 -14.59
C GLY A 279 2.87 13.57 -13.47
N ALA A 280 3.71 14.48 -13.02
CA ALA A 280 4.70 14.21 -12.00
C ALA A 280 4.07 13.77 -10.66
N GLU A 281 4.85 13.07 -9.87
CA GLU A 281 4.54 12.72 -8.48
C GLU A 281 4.42 13.99 -7.60
N PRO A 282 3.87 13.92 -6.37
CA PRO A 282 3.64 15.10 -5.53
C PRO A 282 4.87 15.97 -5.26
N GLU A 283 6.06 15.39 -5.17
CA GLU A 283 7.29 16.17 -4.94
C GLU A 283 7.83 16.83 -6.21
N GLY A 284 7.67 16.18 -7.36
CA GLY A 284 8.02 16.73 -8.66
C GLY A 284 6.96 17.65 -9.27
N ALA A 285 5.75 17.66 -8.70
CA ALA A 285 4.64 18.46 -9.20
C ALA A 285 4.86 19.97 -8.92
N PRO A 286 4.36 20.86 -9.79
CA PRO A 286 4.49 22.29 -9.61
C PRO A 286 3.67 22.77 -8.38
N LEU A 287 4.08 23.92 -7.84
CA LEU A 287 3.48 24.52 -6.62
C LEU A 287 1.97 24.76 -6.77
N GLU A 288 1.51 25.02 -7.97
CA GLU A 288 0.09 25.23 -8.29
C GLU A 288 -0.77 24.01 -7.98
N GLU A 289 -0.20 22.83 -7.99
CA GLU A 289 -0.90 21.59 -7.63
C GLU A 289 -1.02 21.36 -6.12
N GLN A 290 -0.42 22.22 -5.30
CA GLN A 290 -0.61 22.29 -3.84
C GLN A 290 -0.36 20.99 -3.09
N GLY A 291 0.65 20.21 -3.51
CA GLY A 291 1.01 18.92 -2.91
C GLY A 291 0.24 17.72 -3.48
N PHE A 292 -0.54 17.92 -4.54
CA PHE A 292 -1.02 16.84 -5.38
C PHE A 292 0.00 16.51 -6.47
N GLY A 293 -0.07 15.28 -6.94
CA GLY A 293 0.66 14.82 -8.10
C GLY A 293 -0.20 13.90 -8.95
N TRP A 294 0.43 13.23 -9.89
CA TRP A 294 -0.19 12.25 -10.79
C TRP A 294 -1.47 12.77 -11.45
N THR A 295 -1.56 14.08 -11.70
CA THR A 295 -2.63 14.64 -12.53
C THR A 295 -2.60 13.98 -13.89
N SER A 296 -3.76 13.68 -14.46
CA SER A 296 -3.85 13.01 -15.76
C SER A 296 -4.65 13.87 -16.74
N ASP A 297 -4.14 13.99 -17.96
CA ASP A 297 -4.84 14.62 -19.08
C ASP A 297 -5.54 13.58 -20.00
N TYR A 298 -5.58 12.31 -19.57
CA TYR A 298 -6.33 11.28 -20.27
C TYR A 298 -7.83 11.46 -20.04
N LYS A 299 -8.54 11.94 -21.03
CA LYS A 299 -9.99 12.23 -20.97
C LYS A 299 -10.37 13.09 -19.74
N SER A 300 -11.11 12.50 -18.76
CA SER A 300 -11.44 13.19 -17.50
C SER A 300 -10.30 13.19 -16.49
N GLY A 301 -9.36 12.25 -16.59
CA GLY A 301 -8.26 12.03 -15.64
C GLY A 301 -8.68 11.42 -14.30
N ILE A 302 -9.98 11.20 -14.07
CA ILE A 302 -10.56 10.71 -12.81
C ILE A 302 -11.56 9.59 -13.05
N GLY A 303 -12.04 8.94 -12.01
CA GLY A 303 -13.01 7.85 -12.11
C GLY A 303 -12.55 6.74 -13.05
N ARG A 304 -13.42 6.35 -14.01
CA ARG A 304 -13.07 5.31 -15.00
C ARG A 304 -11.87 5.66 -15.88
N ASP A 305 -11.51 6.92 -16.01
CA ASP A 305 -10.38 7.38 -16.83
C ASP A 305 -9.09 7.54 -16.00
N ALA A 306 -9.09 7.17 -14.72
CA ALA A 306 -7.91 7.24 -13.86
C ALA A 306 -6.82 6.25 -14.32
N ILE A 307 -5.57 6.62 -14.09
CA ILE A 307 -4.39 5.79 -14.33
C ILE A 307 -3.57 5.74 -13.03
N THR A 308 -3.25 4.54 -12.56
CA THR A 308 -2.37 4.30 -11.40
C THR A 308 -1.34 3.23 -11.71
N SER A 309 -1.67 1.94 -11.51
CA SER A 309 -0.76 0.81 -11.75
C SER A 309 -0.58 0.47 -13.22
N GLY A 310 -1.44 0.96 -14.09
CA GLY A 310 -1.48 0.58 -15.50
C GLY A 310 -2.27 -0.70 -15.79
N ILE A 311 -2.52 -1.55 -14.80
CA ILE A 311 -3.43 -2.69 -14.90
C ILE A 311 -4.86 -2.17 -14.82
N GLU A 312 -5.78 -2.74 -15.62
CA GLU A 312 -7.17 -2.25 -15.70
C GLU A 312 -8.17 -3.36 -15.38
N GLY A 313 -9.06 -3.11 -14.41
CA GLY A 313 -10.20 -3.98 -14.11
C GLY A 313 -10.33 -4.36 -12.64
N ALA A 314 -11.44 -5.01 -12.31
CA ALA A 314 -11.73 -5.58 -11.01
C ALA A 314 -11.33 -7.06 -10.95
N TRP A 315 -11.06 -7.57 -9.76
CA TRP A 315 -10.74 -8.99 -9.53
C TRP A 315 -11.99 -9.86 -9.40
N THR A 316 -13.09 -9.26 -8.91
CA THR A 316 -14.31 -9.99 -8.54
C THR A 316 -15.56 -9.38 -9.15
N THR A 317 -16.66 -10.11 -9.08
CA THR A 317 -17.98 -9.66 -9.54
C THR A 317 -18.62 -8.64 -8.59
N ASN A 318 -18.17 -8.58 -7.33
CA ASN A 318 -18.72 -7.72 -6.27
C ASN A 318 -17.63 -6.86 -5.61
N PRO A 319 -17.08 -5.85 -6.32
CA PRO A 319 -15.88 -5.12 -5.85
C PRO A 319 -16.02 -4.32 -4.55
N ILE A 320 -17.22 -4.19 -4.01
CA ILE A 320 -17.50 -3.44 -2.77
C ILE A 320 -18.19 -4.31 -1.70
N GLN A 321 -18.02 -5.63 -1.80
CA GLN A 321 -18.58 -6.55 -0.83
C GLN A 321 -17.57 -7.64 -0.49
N TRP A 322 -17.45 -8.01 0.78
CA TRP A 322 -16.69 -9.18 1.21
C TRP A 322 -17.39 -10.47 0.77
N ASP A 323 -16.69 -11.28 0.01
CA ASP A 323 -17.10 -12.63 -0.37
C ASP A 323 -15.88 -13.50 -0.74
N ASN A 324 -16.08 -14.69 -1.25
CA ASN A 324 -15.03 -15.59 -1.71
C ASN A 324 -14.75 -15.48 -3.21
N GLY A 325 -15.28 -14.43 -3.85
CA GLY A 325 -15.26 -14.24 -5.31
C GLY A 325 -13.86 -14.24 -5.92
N TYR A 326 -12.83 -13.80 -5.17
CA TYR A 326 -11.45 -13.85 -5.62
C TYR A 326 -11.00 -15.28 -5.98
N PHE A 327 -11.18 -16.23 -5.07
CA PHE A 327 -10.82 -17.62 -5.33
C PHE A 327 -11.80 -18.32 -6.29
N GLU A 328 -13.08 -17.96 -6.24
CA GLU A 328 -14.05 -18.47 -7.19
C GLU A 328 -13.64 -18.14 -8.62
N MET A 329 -13.23 -16.89 -8.91
CA MET A 329 -12.74 -16.49 -10.22
C MET A 329 -11.43 -17.22 -10.57
N LEU A 330 -10.44 -17.24 -9.67
CA LEU A 330 -9.16 -17.88 -9.93
C LEU A 330 -9.30 -19.35 -10.30
N PHE A 331 -10.10 -20.12 -9.56
CA PHE A 331 -10.25 -21.57 -9.78
C PHE A 331 -11.25 -21.90 -10.89
N LYS A 332 -12.36 -21.16 -11.03
CA LYS A 332 -13.35 -21.39 -12.11
C LYS A 332 -12.70 -21.24 -13.48
N TYR A 333 -11.84 -20.24 -13.63
CA TYR A 333 -11.19 -19.94 -14.90
C TYR A 333 -9.73 -20.42 -14.99
N GLU A 334 -9.29 -21.32 -14.10
CA GLU A 334 -7.90 -21.79 -13.99
C GLU A 334 -7.24 -22.14 -15.32
N HIS A 335 -8.01 -22.75 -16.25
CA HIS A 335 -7.51 -23.18 -17.56
C HIS A 335 -7.85 -22.21 -18.70
N SER A 336 -8.48 -21.07 -18.38
CA SER A 336 -8.97 -20.08 -19.36
C SER A 336 -8.34 -18.72 -19.23
N TRP A 337 -7.46 -18.51 -18.24
CA TRP A 337 -6.71 -17.28 -18.08
C TRP A 337 -5.75 -17.08 -19.26
N VAL A 338 -5.85 -15.95 -19.93
CA VAL A 338 -5.02 -15.54 -21.06
C VAL A 338 -4.30 -14.25 -20.72
N LEU A 339 -2.99 -14.23 -20.95
CA LEU A 339 -2.17 -13.05 -20.81
C LEU A 339 -2.48 -12.05 -21.92
N GLU A 340 -2.77 -10.82 -21.56
CA GLU A 340 -3.01 -9.72 -22.49
C GLU A 340 -2.39 -8.41 -22.01
N LYS A 341 -2.56 -7.36 -22.79
CA LYS A 341 -2.17 -6.00 -22.42
C LYS A 341 -3.40 -5.18 -22.06
N SER A 342 -3.30 -4.46 -20.93
CA SER A 342 -4.26 -3.43 -20.53
C SER A 342 -4.25 -2.25 -21.53
N PRO A 343 -5.21 -1.32 -21.46
CA PRO A 343 -5.18 -0.10 -22.25
C PRO A 343 -3.92 0.77 -22.04
N SER A 344 -3.27 0.68 -20.89
CA SER A 344 -2.01 1.36 -20.61
C SER A 344 -0.78 0.61 -21.09
N GLY A 345 -0.92 -0.65 -21.52
CA GLY A 345 0.16 -1.50 -22.00
C GLY A 345 0.75 -2.45 -20.95
N ALA A 346 0.25 -2.45 -19.71
CA ALA A 346 0.68 -3.38 -18.67
C ALA A 346 0.18 -4.81 -18.91
N HIS A 347 0.93 -5.82 -18.46
CA HIS A 347 0.50 -7.20 -18.53
C HIS A 347 -0.59 -7.49 -17.49
N GLN A 348 -1.65 -8.17 -17.93
CA GLN A 348 -2.73 -8.67 -17.07
C GLN A 348 -3.29 -9.97 -17.62
N TRP A 349 -4.04 -10.69 -16.80
CA TRP A 349 -4.68 -11.95 -17.16
C TRP A 349 -6.19 -11.79 -17.16
N THR A 350 -6.85 -12.21 -18.23
CA THR A 350 -8.32 -12.20 -18.36
C THR A 350 -8.85 -13.54 -18.77
N PRO A 351 -10.07 -13.93 -18.36
CA PRO A 351 -10.66 -15.20 -18.78
C PRO A 351 -11.09 -15.14 -20.24
N SER A 352 -10.66 -16.08 -21.07
CA SER A 352 -11.00 -16.13 -22.51
C SER A 352 -12.47 -16.42 -22.79
N ASN A 353 -13.20 -17.04 -21.87
CA ASN A 353 -14.59 -17.46 -22.03
C ASN A 353 -15.39 -17.15 -20.75
N GLN A 354 -15.33 -15.90 -20.29
CA GLN A 354 -16.03 -15.49 -19.08
C GLN A 354 -17.55 -15.46 -19.30
N GLU A 355 -18.28 -16.03 -18.36
CA GLU A 355 -19.74 -15.93 -18.33
C GLU A 355 -20.14 -14.51 -17.91
N GLU A 356 -21.22 -13.97 -18.48
CA GLU A 356 -21.69 -12.62 -18.17
C GLU A 356 -22.01 -12.44 -16.67
N SER A 357 -22.49 -13.51 -16.02
CA SER A 357 -22.76 -13.51 -14.57
C SER A 357 -21.51 -13.32 -13.70
N ASP A 358 -20.33 -13.61 -14.24
CA ASP A 358 -19.05 -13.52 -13.55
C ASP A 358 -18.29 -12.23 -13.89
N MET A 359 -18.85 -11.41 -14.76
CA MET A 359 -18.27 -10.11 -15.09
C MET A 359 -18.51 -9.10 -13.95
N ALA A 360 -17.55 -8.22 -13.76
CA ALA A 360 -17.66 -7.10 -12.83
C ALA A 360 -18.61 -6.01 -13.38
N PRO A 361 -19.23 -5.19 -12.52
CA PRO A 361 -19.85 -3.95 -12.98
C PRO A 361 -18.80 -2.96 -13.47
N ASP A 362 -19.18 -2.04 -14.35
CA ASP A 362 -18.39 -0.86 -14.63
C ASP A 362 -18.39 0.07 -13.41
N PRO A 363 -17.28 0.75 -13.08
CA PRO A 363 -17.14 1.54 -11.85
C PRO A 363 -18.10 2.74 -11.74
N GLU A 364 -18.64 3.22 -12.86
CA GLU A 364 -19.57 4.37 -12.88
C GLU A 364 -20.98 4.00 -13.35
N ASP A 365 -21.13 2.91 -14.10
CA ASP A 365 -22.42 2.43 -14.60
C ASP A 365 -22.61 0.94 -14.34
N PRO A 366 -23.28 0.56 -13.24
CA PRO A 366 -23.45 -0.84 -12.86
C PRO A 366 -24.29 -1.68 -13.85
N SER A 367 -24.93 -1.04 -14.84
CA SER A 367 -25.66 -1.75 -15.90
C SER A 367 -24.72 -2.32 -16.98
N ILE A 368 -23.51 -1.82 -17.06
CA ILE A 368 -22.45 -2.30 -17.97
C ILE A 368 -21.65 -3.39 -17.24
N ARG A 369 -21.36 -4.49 -17.95
CA ARG A 369 -20.52 -5.57 -17.46
C ARG A 369 -19.18 -5.57 -18.16
N VAL A 370 -18.11 -5.70 -17.37
CA VAL A 370 -16.73 -5.73 -17.85
C VAL A 370 -16.02 -6.99 -17.35
N PRO A 371 -15.10 -7.59 -18.12
CA PRO A 371 -14.38 -8.76 -17.67
C PRO A 371 -13.62 -8.50 -16.36
N THR A 372 -13.54 -9.52 -15.50
CA THR A 372 -12.61 -9.51 -14.38
C THR A 372 -11.18 -9.75 -14.87
N MET A 373 -10.20 -9.35 -14.06
CA MET A 373 -8.79 -9.56 -14.38
C MET A 373 -8.03 -10.12 -13.18
N MET A 374 -6.86 -10.68 -13.45
CA MET A 374 -5.86 -11.04 -12.44
C MET A 374 -4.50 -10.47 -12.83
N THR A 375 -3.69 -10.15 -11.82
CA THR A 375 -2.29 -9.80 -12.00
C THR A 375 -1.44 -11.08 -12.13
N THR A 376 -0.17 -10.94 -12.55
CA THR A 376 0.76 -12.08 -12.52
C THR A 376 1.01 -12.55 -11.08
N ALA A 377 0.99 -11.63 -10.12
CA ALA A 377 1.08 -11.97 -8.71
C ALA A 377 -0.15 -12.77 -8.21
N ASP A 378 -1.36 -12.48 -8.70
CA ASP A 378 -2.55 -13.29 -8.40
C ASP A 378 -2.46 -14.69 -9.00
N MET A 379 -1.94 -14.79 -10.23
CA MET A 379 -1.72 -16.10 -10.86
C MET A 379 -0.73 -16.96 -10.09
N ALA A 380 0.21 -16.36 -9.36
CA ALA A 380 1.11 -17.09 -8.47
C ALA A 380 0.35 -17.87 -7.38
N MET A 381 -0.80 -17.35 -6.91
CA MET A 381 -1.62 -17.99 -5.87
C MET A 381 -2.19 -19.38 -6.28
N ILE A 382 -2.30 -19.63 -7.57
CA ILE A 382 -2.77 -20.93 -8.10
C ILE A 382 -1.70 -21.69 -8.90
N ARG A 383 -0.56 -21.06 -9.23
CA ARG A 383 0.52 -21.71 -10.00
C ARG A 383 1.67 -22.19 -9.12
N ASP A 384 2.01 -21.51 -8.04
CA ASP A 384 2.97 -22.01 -7.05
C ASP A 384 2.32 -23.12 -6.21
N PRO A 385 2.98 -24.28 -6.04
CA PRO A 385 2.38 -25.44 -5.38
C PRO A 385 1.98 -25.21 -3.93
N GLU A 386 2.76 -24.41 -3.17
CA GLU A 386 2.47 -24.15 -1.75
C GLU A 386 1.37 -23.10 -1.60
N TYR A 387 1.42 -22.01 -2.37
CA TYR A 387 0.30 -21.05 -2.40
C TYR A 387 -1.00 -21.69 -2.88
N ARG A 388 -0.95 -22.52 -3.91
CA ARG A 388 -2.13 -23.23 -4.40
C ARG A 388 -2.83 -24.07 -3.33
N LYS A 389 -2.05 -24.72 -2.49
CA LYS A 389 -2.58 -25.56 -1.41
C LYS A 389 -3.36 -24.73 -0.38
N ILE A 390 -2.80 -23.55 0.00
CA ILE A 390 -3.44 -22.61 0.90
C ILE A 390 -4.67 -21.99 0.21
N SER A 391 -4.53 -21.52 -1.01
CA SER A 391 -5.61 -20.93 -1.81
C SER A 391 -6.79 -21.89 -1.99
N LYS A 392 -6.51 -23.19 -2.26
CA LYS A 392 -7.55 -24.20 -2.36
C LYS A 392 -8.23 -24.47 -1.03
N HIS A 393 -7.49 -24.46 0.08
CA HIS A 393 -8.07 -24.55 1.41
C HIS A 393 -9.05 -23.41 1.69
N PHE A 394 -8.65 -22.16 1.39
CA PHE A 394 -9.50 -20.99 1.58
C PHE A 394 -10.68 -20.93 0.61
N HIS A 395 -10.50 -21.38 -0.63
CA HIS A 395 -11.59 -21.53 -1.58
C HIS A 395 -12.69 -22.48 -1.06
N ASP A 396 -12.28 -23.61 -0.49
CA ASP A 396 -13.21 -24.64 0.01
C ASP A 396 -13.77 -24.30 1.40
N ASN A 397 -13.14 -23.35 2.11
CA ASN A 397 -13.49 -22.95 3.48
C ASN A 397 -13.48 -21.41 3.64
N PRO A 398 -14.50 -20.70 3.17
CA PRO A 398 -14.54 -19.23 3.23
C PRO A 398 -14.41 -18.65 4.65
N GLU A 399 -14.88 -19.38 5.67
CA GLU A 399 -14.73 -18.97 7.07
C GLU A 399 -13.26 -19.01 7.53
N ALA A 400 -12.47 -19.96 7.01
CA ALA A 400 -11.04 -20.02 7.30
C ALA A 400 -10.29 -18.83 6.67
N LEU A 401 -10.68 -18.43 5.44
CA LEU A 401 -10.19 -17.19 4.83
C LEU A 401 -10.51 -15.97 5.69
N ALA A 402 -11.76 -15.84 6.14
CA ALA A 402 -12.19 -14.69 6.94
C ALA A 402 -11.39 -14.60 8.27
N GLU A 403 -11.17 -15.74 8.93
CA GLU A 403 -10.37 -15.80 10.16
C GLU A 403 -8.89 -15.45 9.89
N ALA A 404 -8.27 -16.06 8.89
CA ALA A 404 -6.87 -15.82 8.53
C ALA A 404 -6.65 -14.37 8.09
N PHE A 405 -7.53 -13.84 7.23
CA PHE A 405 -7.45 -12.44 6.78
C PHE A 405 -7.56 -11.46 7.95
N SER A 406 -8.55 -11.61 8.82
CA SER A 406 -8.74 -10.68 9.94
C SER A 406 -7.53 -10.63 10.87
N ARG A 407 -6.89 -11.78 11.12
CA ARG A 407 -5.66 -11.89 11.92
C ARG A 407 -4.46 -11.27 11.21
N ALA A 408 -4.25 -11.61 9.93
CA ALA A 408 -3.15 -11.10 9.14
C ALA A 408 -3.26 -9.58 8.93
N TRP A 409 -4.48 -9.07 8.69
CA TRP A 409 -4.75 -7.63 8.60
C TRP A 409 -4.46 -6.92 9.92
N PHE A 410 -4.93 -7.46 11.05
CA PHE A 410 -4.62 -6.88 12.36
C PHE A 410 -3.10 -6.86 12.62
N LYS A 411 -2.40 -7.96 12.33
CA LYS A 411 -0.94 -8.04 12.46
C LYS A 411 -0.26 -7.01 11.57
N LEU A 412 -0.65 -6.90 10.29
CA LEU A 412 -0.15 -5.91 9.35
C LEU A 412 -0.20 -4.50 9.93
N LEU A 413 -1.33 -4.13 10.51
CA LEU A 413 -1.60 -2.77 10.99
C LEU A 413 -0.95 -2.44 12.34
N HIS A 414 -0.52 -3.45 13.13
CA HIS A 414 -0.08 -3.23 14.52
C HIS A 414 1.32 -3.77 14.84
N ARG A 415 1.97 -4.50 13.90
CA ARG A 415 3.28 -5.14 14.15
C ARG A 415 4.41 -4.17 14.49
N ASP A 416 4.31 -2.91 14.05
CA ASP A 416 5.28 -1.84 14.28
C ASP A 416 5.01 -1.01 15.55
N MET A 417 3.91 -1.24 16.26
CA MET A 417 3.55 -0.52 17.49
C MET A 417 4.20 -1.08 18.77
N GLY A 418 4.82 -2.25 18.68
CA GLY A 418 5.33 -2.96 19.85
C GLY A 418 4.22 -3.66 20.66
N PRO A 419 4.39 -3.87 21.97
CA PRO A 419 3.49 -4.68 22.77
C PRO A 419 2.10 -4.02 22.94
N LYS A 420 1.04 -4.85 23.02
CA LYS A 420 -0.36 -4.41 23.17
C LYS A 420 -0.59 -3.44 24.36
N THR A 421 0.27 -3.47 25.36
CA THR A 421 0.21 -2.54 26.49
C THR A 421 0.44 -1.08 26.12
N ARG A 422 0.94 -0.82 24.91
CA ARG A 422 1.12 0.53 24.36
C ARG A 422 -0.11 1.02 23.57
N TYR A 423 -1.05 0.13 23.26
CA TYR A 423 -2.21 0.50 22.44
C TYR A 423 -3.15 1.35 23.27
N LEU A 424 -3.64 2.44 22.66
CA LEU A 424 -4.66 3.29 23.25
C LEU A 424 -6.04 2.84 22.75
N GLY A 425 -7.03 2.96 23.60
CA GLY A 425 -8.42 2.66 23.25
C GLY A 425 -8.66 1.23 22.76
N CYS A 426 -7.78 0.28 23.08
CA CYS A 426 -7.74 -1.08 22.54
C CYS A 426 -9.14 -1.72 22.39
N LEU A 427 -9.79 -1.43 21.27
CA LEU A 427 -11.11 -1.90 20.88
C LEU A 427 -10.90 -3.17 20.05
N LEU A 428 -10.54 -4.27 20.71
CA LEU A 428 -10.59 -5.57 20.08
C LEU A 428 -12.05 -6.00 20.05
N TYR A 429 -12.59 -6.26 18.87
CA TYR A 429 -13.90 -6.88 18.76
C TYR A 429 -13.80 -8.30 19.29
N THR A 430 -14.44 -8.55 20.40
CA THR A 430 -14.63 -9.91 20.88
C THR A 430 -15.73 -10.51 20.01
N SER A 431 -15.34 -11.37 19.05
CA SER A 431 -16.32 -12.23 18.39
C SER A 431 -17.04 -13.06 19.48
N PRO A 432 -18.33 -13.29 19.38
CA PRO A 432 -19.06 -14.16 20.29
C PRO A 432 -18.68 -15.65 20.17
N SER A 433 -17.63 -15.98 19.40
CA SER A 433 -17.19 -17.36 19.23
C SER A 433 -16.39 -17.87 20.44
N PRO A 434 -16.71 -19.06 20.97
CA PRO A 434 -15.94 -19.68 22.06
C PRO A 434 -14.46 -19.94 21.74
N ARG A 435 -14.04 -19.81 20.47
CA ARG A 435 -12.64 -19.93 20.03
C ARG A 435 -11.79 -18.70 20.36
N ASP A 436 -12.41 -17.54 20.59
CA ASP A 436 -11.69 -16.29 20.87
C ASP A 436 -11.07 -16.25 22.28
N ALA A 437 -11.53 -17.10 23.21
CA ALA A 437 -10.91 -17.26 24.53
C ALA A 437 -9.44 -17.72 24.47
N THR A 438 -9.00 -18.27 23.32
CA THR A 438 -7.61 -18.70 23.10
C THR A 438 -6.70 -17.56 22.66
N LEU A 439 -7.22 -16.48 22.08
CA LEU A 439 -6.44 -15.32 21.62
C LEU A 439 -5.92 -14.45 22.77
N SER A 440 -6.57 -14.48 23.92
CA SER A 440 -6.10 -13.81 25.15
C SER A 440 -4.83 -14.44 25.75
N ARG A 441 -4.36 -15.56 25.19
CA ARG A 441 -3.20 -16.33 25.64
C ARG A 441 -2.04 -16.34 24.66
N MET A 442 -1.95 -15.38 23.73
CA MET A 442 -0.73 -15.24 22.94
C MET A 442 0.45 -14.93 23.87
N PRO A 443 1.56 -15.67 23.80
CA PRO A 443 2.73 -15.38 24.61
C PRO A 443 3.27 -14.00 24.27
N SER A 444 3.67 -13.27 25.29
CA SER A 444 4.31 -11.94 25.18
C SER A 444 5.78 -12.04 24.73
N SER A 445 6.11 -13.02 23.88
CA SER A 445 7.47 -13.25 23.41
C SER A 445 7.48 -13.69 21.96
N ALA A 446 7.68 -12.74 21.09
CA ALA A 446 8.51 -12.83 19.89
C ALA A 446 8.80 -11.42 19.42
#